data_132b1171481229c82c6d068002c5bba7
#
_entry.id   132b1171481229c82c6d068002c5bba7
#
_cell.length_a   1.000
_cell.length_b   1.000
_cell.length_c   1.000
_cell.angle_alpha   90.00
_cell.angle_beta   90.00
_cell.angle_gamma   90.00
#
_symmetry.space_group_name_H-M   'P 1'
#
loop_
_entity.id
_entity.type
_entity.pdbx_description
1 polymer ?
#
loop_
_entity_poly.entity_id
_entity_poly.type
_entity_poly.pdbx_seq_one_letter_code
_entity_poly.pdbx_strand_id
1 'polypeptide(L)'
;VAIVGAGPSGLVSAWRLAAAGHRVVVLEKRLSPGGGIWGGSMGMNEVAIQPEALAILDEAGIRHRPAGKVHVADAMELASALCVQALRAGAVVLNATFAEDLCIRGGRVAGVVANRTRLAEGLPVDPMTFAARAVVDATGHEAALAHCLRRRGLLAGHPDRLPGEGPMDAAAGERFVVEHVTELYPGLWTTGMSVCAAVGGPRMGPIFGGMLLSGEKLAARVQDALAEAPAVKA
;
A
#
# COMPACT_ATOMS: atom_id res chain seq x y z
N VAL A 1 -6.02 -11.60 -3.19
CA VAL A 1 -5.88 -10.23 -2.62
C VAL A 1 -5.64 -9.25 -3.75
N ALA A 2 -6.30 -8.09 -3.72
CA ALA A 2 -6.01 -6.98 -4.63
C ALA A 2 -5.40 -5.82 -3.83
N ILE A 3 -4.21 -5.37 -4.22
CA ILE A 3 -3.50 -4.25 -3.60
C ILE A 3 -3.48 -3.09 -4.59
N VAL A 4 -3.92 -1.92 -4.16
CA VAL A 4 -3.91 -0.70 -4.98
C VAL A 4 -2.79 0.20 -4.51
N GLY A 5 -1.80 0.42 -5.38
CA GLY A 5 -0.58 1.16 -5.13
C GLY A 5 0.62 0.24 -4.89
N ALA A 6 1.65 0.40 -5.73
CA ALA A 6 2.92 -0.32 -5.65
C ALA A 6 4.01 0.55 -4.98
N GLY A 7 3.64 1.29 -3.94
CA GLY A 7 4.59 1.98 -3.05
C GLY A 7 5.28 0.99 -2.08
N PRO A 8 6.14 1.47 -1.17
CA PRO A 8 6.90 0.59 -0.26
C PRO A 8 6.01 -0.36 0.54
N SER A 9 4.94 0.13 1.14
CA SER A 9 4.02 -0.72 1.92
C SER A 9 3.26 -1.71 1.05
N GLY A 10 2.79 -1.29 -0.14
CA GLY A 10 2.09 -2.16 -1.08
C GLY A 10 2.98 -3.29 -1.61
N LEU A 11 4.24 -2.99 -1.95
CA LEU A 11 5.20 -4.00 -2.44
C LEU A 11 5.59 -5.00 -1.34
N VAL A 12 5.85 -4.55 -0.11
CA VAL A 12 6.12 -5.46 1.02
C VAL A 12 4.89 -6.33 1.30
N SER A 13 3.68 -5.75 1.33
CA SER A 13 2.45 -6.52 1.52
C SER A 13 2.28 -7.58 0.42
N ALA A 14 2.54 -7.20 -0.84
CA ALA A 14 2.44 -8.12 -1.98
C ALA A 14 3.45 -9.27 -1.85
N TRP A 15 4.70 -8.95 -1.51
CA TRP A 15 5.75 -9.93 -1.28
C TRP A 15 5.35 -10.93 -0.19
N ARG A 16 5.01 -10.45 1.00
CA ARG A 16 4.66 -11.31 2.14
C ARG A 16 3.42 -12.18 1.88
N LEU A 17 2.38 -11.60 1.30
CA LEU A 17 1.15 -12.33 0.98
C LEU A 17 1.34 -13.38 -0.12
N ALA A 18 2.10 -13.05 -1.17
CA ALA A 18 2.39 -14.00 -2.23
C ALA A 18 3.30 -15.14 -1.75
N ALA A 19 4.33 -14.83 -0.94
CA ALA A 19 5.19 -15.83 -0.31
C ALA A 19 4.41 -16.79 0.61
N ALA A 20 3.32 -16.33 1.22
CA ALA A 20 2.41 -17.16 2.00
C ALA A 20 1.40 -17.97 1.14
N GLY A 21 1.54 -17.97 -0.18
CA GLY A 21 0.72 -18.75 -1.10
C GLY A 21 -0.59 -18.09 -1.55
N HIS A 22 -0.84 -16.83 -1.19
CA HIS A 22 -2.01 -16.12 -1.67
C HIS A 22 -1.83 -15.65 -3.13
N ARG A 23 -2.92 -15.69 -3.91
CA ARG A 23 -2.96 -15.03 -5.22
C ARG A 23 -3.08 -13.53 -5.01
N VAL A 24 -2.04 -12.78 -5.43
CA VAL A 24 -1.93 -11.34 -5.24
C VAL A 24 -1.85 -10.62 -6.58
N VAL A 25 -2.68 -9.60 -6.77
CA VAL A 25 -2.54 -8.62 -7.85
C VAL A 25 -2.30 -7.24 -7.24
N VAL A 26 -1.32 -6.54 -7.79
CA VAL A 26 -1.00 -5.14 -7.43
C VAL A 26 -1.37 -4.27 -8.62
N LEU A 27 -2.19 -3.24 -8.38
CA LEU A 27 -2.58 -2.26 -9.39
C LEU A 27 -1.80 -0.97 -9.14
N GLU A 28 -0.99 -0.55 -10.11
CA GLU A 28 -0.16 0.67 -10.01
C GLU A 28 -0.52 1.63 -11.14
N LYS A 29 -0.91 2.85 -10.77
CA LYS A 29 -1.32 3.86 -11.76
C LYS A 29 -0.18 4.41 -12.61
N ARG A 30 1.06 4.34 -12.12
CA ARG A 30 2.27 4.79 -12.82
C ARG A 30 2.88 3.65 -13.63
N LEU A 31 3.82 3.98 -14.50
CA LEU A 31 4.61 2.98 -15.22
C LEU A 31 5.61 2.27 -14.30
N SER A 32 6.17 3.00 -13.34
CA SER A 32 7.21 2.48 -12.43
C SER A 32 6.61 2.18 -11.06
N PRO A 33 6.57 0.91 -10.61
CA PRO A 33 6.34 0.56 -9.21
C PRO A 33 7.41 1.19 -8.31
N GLY A 34 7.09 1.44 -7.04
CA GLY A 34 8.00 2.04 -6.06
C GLY A 34 7.41 3.29 -5.37
N GLY A 35 6.36 3.86 -5.92
CA GLY A 35 5.67 5.02 -5.33
C GLY A 35 6.59 6.22 -5.14
N GLY A 36 6.70 6.71 -3.92
CA GLY A 36 7.54 7.86 -3.57
C GLY A 36 9.02 7.54 -3.34
N ILE A 37 9.45 6.28 -3.44
CA ILE A 37 10.84 5.90 -3.16
C ILE A 37 11.83 6.51 -4.17
N TRP A 38 11.49 6.53 -5.47
CA TRP A 38 12.38 6.83 -6.58
C TRP A 38 13.19 8.11 -6.46
N GLY A 39 12.61 9.16 -5.89
CA GLY A 39 13.30 10.44 -5.69
C GLY A 39 14.16 10.46 -4.43
N GLY A 40 13.98 9.53 -3.54
CA GLY A 40 14.59 9.57 -2.23
C GLY A 40 14.24 10.86 -1.48
N SER A 41 15.13 11.30 -0.60
CA SER A 41 14.99 12.57 0.08
C SER A 41 15.43 13.70 -0.85
N MET A 42 14.54 14.65 -1.12
CA MET A 42 14.81 15.86 -1.93
C MET A 42 15.44 15.58 -3.31
N GLY A 43 15.16 14.40 -3.91
CA GLY A 43 15.77 14.02 -5.18
C GLY A 43 17.23 13.57 -5.11
N MET A 44 17.74 13.26 -3.92
CA MET A 44 19.12 12.81 -3.73
C MET A 44 19.32 11.30 -3.93
N ASN A 45 18.30 10.56 -4.30
CA ASN A 45 18.29 9.10 -4.44
C ASN A 45 18.66 8.33 -3.16
N GLU A 46 18.60 8.95 -2.01
CA GLU A 46 18.85 8.34 -0.70
C GLU A 46 17.58 8.38 0.15
N VAL A 47 17.35 7.31 0.89
CA VAL A 47 16.21 7.16 1.81
C VAL A 47 16.71 6.80 3.20
N ALA A 48 16.05 7.38 4.22
CA ALA A 48 16.31 7.05 5.61
C ALA A 48 15.43 5.88 6.05
N ILE A 49 16.02 4.91 6.74
CA ILE A 49 15.36 3.71 7.23
C ILE A 49 15.68 3.56 8.73
N GLN A 50 14.68 3.33 9.54
CA GLN A 50 14.85 3.05 10.97
C GLN A 50 15.40 1.64 11.18
N PRO A 51 16.17 1.42 12.26
CA PRO A 51 16.76 0.12 12.58
C PRO A 51 15.76 -1.03 12.62
N GLU A 52 14.54 -0.76 13.03
CA GLU A 52 13.46 -1.75 13.16
C GLU A 52 13.06 -2.39 11.81
N ALA A 53 13.31 -1.69 10.71
CA ALA A 53 12.95 -2.17 9.37
C ALA A 53 14.12 -2.83 8.61
N LEU A 54 15.31 -2.89 9.21
CA LEU A 54 16.52 -3.40 8.53
C LEU A 54 16.40 -4.87 8.13
N ALA A 55 15.71 -5.68 8.91
CA ALA A 55 15.48 -7.08 8.56
C ALA A 55 14.82 -7.24 7.17
N ILE A 56 13.93 -6.31 6.79
CA ILE A 56 13.28 -6.31 5.47
C ILE A 56 14.31 -6.00 4.37
N LEU A 57 15.22 -5.07 4.63
CA LEU A 57 16.28 -4.71 3.69
C LEU A 57 17.25 -5.87 3.50
N ASP A 58 17.72 -6.46 4.60
CA ASP A 58 18.66 -7.59 4.58
C ASP A 58 18.08 -8.78 3.82
N GLU A 59 16.83 -9.13 4.09
CA GLU A 59 16.13 -10.21 3.39
C GLU A 59 15.94 -9.93 1.89
N ALA A 60 15.69 -8.66 1.54
CA ALA A 60 15.57 -8.23 0.15
C ALA A 60 16.95 -8.09 -0.56
N GLY A 61 18.05 -8.18 0.18
CA GLY A 61 19.40 -7.99 -0.33
C GLY A 61 19.74 -6.54 -0.67
N ILE A 62 19.12 -5.57 0.02
CA ILE A 62 19.28 -4.13 -0.20
C ILE A 62 20.44 -3.62 0.64
N ARG A 63 21.41 -2.99 -0.01
CA ARG A 63 22.57 -2.39 0.67
C ARG A 63 22.15 -1.16 1.47
N HIS A 64 22.66 -1.05 2.67
CA HIS A 64 22.44 0.10 3.52
C HIS A 64 23.67 0.41 4.40
N ARG A 65 23.75 1.61 4.92
CA ARG A 65 24.83 2.06 5.78
C ARG A 65 24.30 2.83 6.98
N PRO A 66 24.93 2.76 8.16
CA PRO A 66 24.52 3.56 9.31
C PRO A 66 24.75 5.06 9.06
N ALA A 67 23.82 5.89 9.54
CA ALA A 67 23.89 7.34 9.49
C ALA A 67 23.23 7.92 10.76
N GLY A 68 23.99 7.98 11.85
CA GLY A 68 23.48 8.40 13.15
C GLY A 68 22.47 7.41 13.74
N LYS A 69 21.23 7.84 13.92
CA LYS A 69 20.15 7.02 14.49
C LYS A 69 19.37 6.23 13.44
N VAL A 70 19.67 6.40 12.17
CA VAL A 70 19.01 5.71 11.06
C VAL A 70 20.03 5.03 10.17
N HIS A 71 19.57 4.24 9.23
CA HIS A 71 20.34 3.76 8.10
C HIS A 71 19.93 4.48 6.83
N VAL A 72 20.83 4.54 5.86
CA VAL A 72 20.59 5.12 4.55
C VAL A 72 20.76 4.05 3.50
N ALA A 73 19.79 3.95 2.59
CA ALA A 73 19.82 3.06 1.44
C ALA A 73 19.64 3.88 0.14
N ASP A 74 20.08 3.32 -0.98
CA ASP A 74 19.80 3.87 -2.29
C ASP A 74 18.34 3.68 -2.65
N ALA A 75 17.68 4.75 -3.07
CA ALA A 75 16.25 4.75 -3.39
C ALA A 75 15.90 3.86 -4.57
N MET A 76 16.76 3.84 -5.61
CA MET A 76 16.53 3.02 -6.79
C MET A 76 16.72 1.53 -6.49
N GLU A 77 17.75 1.18 -5.69
CA GLU A 77 17.97 -0.17 -5.22
C GLU A 77 16.79 -0.67 -4.38
N LEU A 78 16.34 0.13 -3.42
CA LEU A 78 15.18 -0.20 -2.57
C LEU A 78 13.92 -0.44 -3.41
N ALA A 79 13.56 0.49 -4.28
CA ALA A 79 12.34 0.36 -5.10
C ALA A 79 12.40 -0.87 -6.03
N SER A 80 13.56 -1.08 -6.67
CA SER A 80 13.77 -2.20 -7.59
C SER A 80 13.76 -3.54 -6.87
N ALA A 81 14.46 -3.66 -5.74
CA ALA A 81 14.54 -4.90 -4.97
C ALA A 81 13.16 -5.29 -4.42
N LEU A 82 12.40 -4.37 -3.83
CA LEU A 82 11.05 -4.66 -3.35
C LEU A 82 10.12 -5.13 -4.48
N CYS A 83 10.21 -4.51 -5.66
CA CYS A 83 9.46 -4.95 -6.83
C CYS A 83 9.85 -6.38 -7.26
N VAL A 84 11.15 -6.66 -7.31
CA VAL A 84 11.68 -7.99 -7.65
C VAL A 84 11.23 -9.04 -6.64
N GLN A 85 11.28 -8.73 -5.34
CA GLN A 85 10.83 -9.67 -4.30
C GLN A 85 9.33 -9.99 -4.42
N ALA A 86 8.49 -8.98 -4.66
CA ALA A 86 7.06 -9.20 -4.88
C ALA A 86 6.79 -10.11 -6.09
N LEU A 87 7.46 -9.84 -7.22
CA LEU A 87 7.33 -10.63 -8.44
C LEU A 87 7.84 -12.07 -8.26
N ARG A 88 9.01 -12.26 -7.63
CA ARG A 88 9.58 -13.60 -7.37
C ARG A 88 8.72 -14.43 -6.41
N ALA A 89 8.04 -13.78 -5.47
CA ALA A 89 7.08 -14.45 -4.60
C ALA A 89 5.78 -14.86 -5.35
N GLY A 90 5.57 -14.41 -6.58
CA GLY A 90 4.41 -14.76 -7.41
C GLY A 90 3.30 -13.71 -7.45
N ALA A 91 3.53 -12.51 -6.93
CA ALA A 91 2.58 -11.42 -7.11
C ALA A 91 2.57 -10.94 -8.58
N VAL A 92 1.39 -10.61 -9.09
CA VAL A 92 1.22 -10.00 -10.41
C VAL A 92 1.15 -8.48 -10.23
N VAL A 93 2.03 -7.73 -10.88
CA VAL A 93 2.01 -6.27 -10.86
C VAL A 93 1.49 -5.76 -12.21
N LEU A 94 0.36 -5.04 -12.18
CA LEU A 94 -0.23 -4.38 -13.34
C LEU A 94 0.03 -2.88 -13.22
N ASN A 95 1.05 -2.40 -13.90
CA ASN A 95 1.34 -0.98 -13.99
C ASN A 95 0.42 -0.27 -15.01
N ALA A 96 0.46 1.05 -15.05
CA ALA A 96 -0.45 1.88 -15.84
C ALA A 96 -1.94 1.46 -15.66
N THR A 97 -2.30 1.08 -14.44
CA THR A 97 -3.64 0.62 -14.07
C THR A 97 -4.05 1.30 -12.77
N PHE A 98 -5.12 2.08 -12.81
CA PHE A 98 -5.61 2.81 -11.64
C PHE A 98 -6.96 2.28 -11.16
N ALA A 99 -7.22 2.39 -9.87
CA ALA A 99 -8.51 2.06 -9.29
C ALA A 99 -9.48 3.24 -9.47
N GLU A 100 -10.60 2.99 -10.12
CA GLU A 100 -11.68 3.98 -10.28
C GLU A 100 -12.64 3.91 -9.09
N ASP A 101 -12.91 2.68 -8.60
CA ASP A 101 -13.95 2.45 -7.63
C ASP A 101 -13.80 1.10 -6.90
N LEU A 102 -14.70 0.85 -5.96
CA LEU A 102 -14.83 -0.39 -5.21
C LEU A 102 -16.02 -1.22 -5.68
N CYS A 103 -15.84 -2.53 -5.75
CA CYS A 103 -16.94 -3.47 -5.88
C CYS A 103 -17.43 -3.85 -4.48
N ILE A 104 -18.68 -3.50 -4.14
CA ILE A 104 -19.28 -3.78 -2.82
C ILE A 104 -20.45 -4.74 -3.00
N ARG A 105 -20.44 -5.84 -2.25
CA ARG A 105 -21.49 -6.86 -2.25
C ARG A 105 -21.79 -7.31 -0.82
N GLY A 106 -23.06 -7.37 -0.44
CA GLY A 106 -23.47 -7.82 0.89
C GLY A 106 -22.84 -7.03 2.04
N GLY A 107 -22.69 -5.70 1.90
CA GLY A 107 -22.07 -4.86 2.93
C GLY A 107 -20.56 -5.03 3.08
N ARG A 108 -19.89 -5.61 2.08
CA ARG A 108 -18.45 -5.90 2.09
C ARG A 108 -17.79 -5.47 0.79
N VAL A 109 -16.56 -4.98 0.84
CA VAL A 109 -15.71 -4.83 -0.34
C VAL A 109 -15.32 -6.21 -0.84
N ALA A 110 -15.71 -6.50 -2.08
CA ALA A 110 -15.52 -7.78 -2.77
C ALA A 110 -14.60 -7.67 -3.99
N GLY A 111 -14.00 -6.50 -4.20
CA GLY A 111 -13.08 -6.27 -5.31
C GLY A 111 -12.87 -4.78 -5.57
N VAL A 112 -12.09 -4.50 -6.60
CA VAL A 112 -11.77 -3.16 -7.07
C VAL A 112 -12.11 -3.03 -8.54
N VAL A 113 -12.70 -1.89 -8.92
CA VAL A 113 -12.97 -1.50 -10.29
C VAL A 113 -11.77 -0.69 -10.79
N ALA A 114 -11.15 -1.15 -11.86
CA ALA A 114 -9.91 -0.54 -12.34
C ALA A 114 -9.93 -0.34 -13.85
N ASN A 115 -9.20 0.66 -14.30
CA ASN A 115 -9.02 0.99 -15.70
C ASN A 115 -7.56 1.30 -16.00
N ARG A 116 -7.21 1.39 -17.28
CA ARG A 116 -5.86 1.79 -17.70
C ARG A 116 -5.64 3.27 -17.42
N THR A 117 -4.50 3.60 -16.87
CA THR A 117 -4.06 4.99 -16.78
C THR A 117 -3.93 5.56 -18.20
N ARG A 118 -4.52 6.73 -18.45
CA ARG A 118 -4.40 7.40 -19.73
C ARG A 118 -2.95 7.81 -19.92
N LEU A 119 -2.29 7.20 -20.90
CA LEU A 119 -0.94 7.58 -21.33
C LEU A 119 -0.98 8.59 -22.46
N ALA A 120 -2.13 8.70 -23.15
CA ALA A 120 -2.44 9.66 -24.20
C ALA A 120 -3.98 9.81 -24.31
N GLU A 121 -4.46 10.79 -25.03
CA GLU A 121 -5.88 10.89 -25.40
C GLU A 121 -6.25 9.66 -26.24
N GLY A 122 -7.02 8.76 -25.65
CA GLY A 122 -7.47 7.52 -26.26
C GLY A 122 -8.99 7.39 -26.17
N LEU A 123 -9.53 6.41 -26.89
CA LEU A 123 -10.94 6.03 -26.77
C LEU A 123 -11.23 5.60 -25.34
N PRO A 124 -12.38 5.97 -24.77
CA PRO A 124 -12.83 5.47 -23.47
C PRO A 124 -13.00 3.95 -23.58
N VAL A 125 -12.51 3.25 -22.56
CA VAL A 125 -12.70 1.80 -22.42
C VAL A 125 -13.46 1.51 -21.12
N ASP A 126 -14.28 0.48 -21.12
CA ASP A 126 -14.99 0.07 -19.93
C ASP A 126 -14.02 -0.46 -18.88
N PRO A 127 -14.22 -0.11 -17.59
CA PRO A 127 -13.39 -0.61 -16.51
C PRO A 127 -13.61 -2.11 -16.25
N MET A 128 -12.58 -2.75 -15.69
CA MET A 128 -12.65 -4.15 -15.27
C MET A 128 -12.75 -4.26 -13.75
N THR A 129 -13.47 -5.29 -13.29
CA THR A 129 -13.52 -5.62 -11.86
C THR A 129 -12.55 -6.74 -11.53
N PHE A 130 -11.65 -6.46 -10.60
CA PHE A 130 -10.79 -7.47 -9.98
C PHE A 130 -11.45 -7.95 -8.70
N ALA A 131 -12.09 -9.12 -8.75
CA ALA A 131 -12.71 -9.72 -7.57
C ALA A 131 -11.64 -10.18 -6.57
N ALA A 132 -11.81 -9.85 -5.29
CA ALA A 132 -10.87 -10.18 -4.24
C ALA A 132 -11.56 -10.37 -2.89
N ARG A 133 -11.06 -11.33 -2.08
CA ARG A 133 -11.52 -11.55 -0.70
C ARG A 133 -11.02 -10.45 0.26
N ALA A 134 -9.90 -9.83 -0.06
CA ALA A 134 -9.35 -8.66 0.62
C ALA A 134 -8.82 -7.67 -0.41
N VAL A 135 -9.14 -6.40 -0.23
CA VAL A 135 -8.64 -5.26 -1.00
C VAL A 135 -7.80 -4.39 -0.07
N VAL A 136 -6.68 -3.88 -0.56
CA VAL A 136 -5.75 -3.07 0.22
C VAL A 136 -5.60 -1.70 -0.41
N ASP A 137 -5.88 -0.65 0.34
CA ASP A 137 -5.53 0.73 0.01
C ASP A 137 -4.07 0.99 0.43
N ALA A 138 -3.17 0.99 -0.54
CA ALA A 138 -1.77 1.36 -0.43
C ALA A 138 -1.44 2.57 -1.33
N THR A 139 -2.45 3.41 -1.62
CA THR A 139 -2.34 4.53 -2.56
C THR A 139 -1.59 5.74 -2.00
N GLY A 140 -1.11 5.63 -0.75
CA GLY A 140 -0.32 6.67 -0.10
C GLY A 140 -1.18 7.84 0.35
N HIS A 141 -0.68 9.06 0.18
CA HIS A 141 -1.35 10.29 0.61
C HIS A 141 -2.76 10.48 0.04
N GLU A 142 -3.06 9.84 -1.08
CA GLU A 142 -4.36 9.95 -1.72
C GLU A 142 -5.46 9.17 -1.00
N ALA A 143 -5.14 8.08 -0.28
CA ALA A 143 -6.11 7.17 0.33
C ALA A 143 -7.33 6.92 -0.58
N ALA A 144 -7.06 6.60 -1.86
CA ALA A 144 -8.05 6.68 -2.93
C ALA A 144 -9.27 5.79 -2.69
N LEU A 145 -9.05 4.59 -2.14
CA LEU A 145 -10.15 3.66 -1.86
C LEU A 145 -10.94 4.06 -0.61
N ALA A 146 -10.28 4.63 0.40
CA ALA A 146 -10.97 5.23 1.54
C ALA A 146 -11.89 6.38 1.08
N HIS A 147 -11.43 7.21 0.13
CA HIS A 147 -12.27 8.24 -0.49
C HIS A 147 -13.45 7.65 -1.29
N CYS A 148 -13.32 6.48 -1.92
CA CYS A 148 -14.45 5.79 -2.56
C CYS A 148 -15.52 5.40 -1.54
N LEU A 149 -15.13 4.84 -0.38
CA LEU A 149 -16.08 4.54 0.69
C LEU A 149 -16.75 5.80 1.25
N ARG A 150 -15.96 6.85 1.48
CA ARG A 150 -16.48 8.13 1.98
C ARG A 150 -17.56 8.70 1.05
N ARG A 151 -17.30 8.78 -0.26
CA ARG A 151 -18.28 9.27 -1.24
C ARG A 151 -19.61 8.50 -1.22
N ARG A 152 -19.60 7.28 -0.70
CA ARG A 152 -20.80 6.42 -0.54
C ARG A 152 -21.39 6.44 0.86
N GLY A 153 -20.88 7.27 1.77
CA GLY A 153 -21.35 7.32 3.15
C GLY A 153 -21.11 6.05 3.96
N LEU A 154 -20.11 5.25 3.55
CA LEU A 154 -19.82 3.95 4.18
C LEU A 154 -18.71 3.99 5.24
N LEU A 155 -18.05 5.13 5.41
CA LEU A 155 -17.10 5.35 6.51
C LEU A 155 -17.79 6.05 7.67
N ALA A 156 -17.72 5.41 8.83
CA ALA A 156 -18.24 6.00 10.08
C ALA A 156 -17.40 7.22 10.51
N GLY A 157 -18.06 8.21 11.12
CA GLY A 157 -17.40 9.28 11.86
C GLY A 157 -17.34 10.65 11.18
N HIS A 158 -17.17 10.75 9.87
CA HIS A 158 -17.19 12.04 9.15
C HIS A 158 -17.74 11.85 7.73
N PRO A 159 -19.03 12.11 7.50
CA PRO A 159 -19.67 11.87 6.20
C PRO A 159 -19.06 12.71 5.07
N ASP A 160 -18.52 13.89 5.38
CA ASP A 160 -18.12 14.85 4.36
C ASP A 160 -16.65 14.81 3.95
N ARG A 161 -15.75 14.34 4.80
CA ARG A 161 -14.32 14.25 4.48
C ARG A 161 -13.58 13.21 5.33
N LEU A 162 -12.48 12.66 4.79
CA LEU A 162 -11.51 11.96 5.63
C LEU A 162 -10.79 12.96 6.54
N PRO A 163 -10.28 12.55 7.71
CA PRO A 163 -9.48 13.41 8.59
C PRO A 163 -8.32 14.08 7.86
N GLY A 164 -7.73 13.37 6.89
CA GLY A 164 -6.53 13.80 6.21
C GLY A 164 -5.29 13.62 7.10
N GLU A 165 -4.14 13.95 6.54
CA GLU A 165 -2.89 13.88 7.27
C GLU A 165 -2.72 15.10 8.20
N GLY A 166 -2.20 14.85 9.38
CA GLY A 166 -1.79 15.90 10.33
C GLY A 166 -0.48 16.58 9.92
N PRO A 167 -0.02 17.55 10.74
CA PRO A 167 1.29 18.17 10.58
C PRO A 167 2.42 17.14 10.55
N MET A 168 3.57 17.53 9.97
CA MET A 168 4.72 16.65 9.87
C MET A 168 5.33 16.40 11.24
N ASP A 169 5.35 15.15 11.65
CA ASP A 169 6.13 14.61 12.78
C ASP A 169 6.63 13.22 12.35
N ALA A 170 7.87 13.17 11.91
CA ALA A 170 8.45 11.96 11.35
C ALA A 170 8.44 10.78 12.34
N ALA A 171 8.85 11.02 13.58
CA ALA A 171 8.95 9.97 14.58
C ALA A 171 7.57 9.46 15.04
N ALA A 172 6.61 10.34 15.19
CA ALA A 172 5.23 9.96 15.51
C ALA A 172 4.56 9.26 14.31
N GLY A 173 4.78 9.77 13.09
CA GLY A 173 4.22 9.18 11.87
C GLY A 173 4.73 7.76 11.60
N GLU A 174 6.02 7.50 11.82
CA GLU A 174 6.63 6.17 11.70
C GLU A 174 5.93 5.13 12.59
N ARG A 175 5.68 5.48 13.83
CA ARG A 175 4.95 4.59 14.76
C ARG A 175 3.48 4.47 14.37
N PHE A 176 2.85 5.62 14.10
CA PHE A 176 1.43 5.69 13.79
C PHE A 176 1.03 4.82 12.61
N VAL A 177 1.80 4.89 11.52
CA VAL A 177 1.49 4.13 10.30
C VAL A 177 1.55 2.62 10.50
N VAL A 178 2.37 2.15 11.42
CA VAL A 178 2.44 0.73 11.79
C VAL A 178 1.33 0.36 12.77
N GLU A 179 1.11 1.17 13.81
CA GLU A 179 0.13 0.89 14.86
C GLU A 179 -1.30 0.83 14.31
N HIS A 180 -1.63 1.73 13.39
CA HIS A 180 -2.99 1.94 12.88
C HIS A 180 -3.29 1.23 11.55
N VAL A 181 -2.46 0.29 11.12
CA VAL A 181 -2.85 -0.64 10.03
C VAL A 181 -4.18 -1.28 10.41
N THR A 182 -5.21 -1.14 9.58
CA THR A 182 -6.56 -1.58 9.95
C THR A 182 -7.43 -1.97 8.76
N GLU A 183 -8.47 -2.73 9.02
CA GLU A 183 -9.60 -2.90 8.12
C GLU A 183 -10.54 -1.69 8.32
N LEU A 184 -10.58 -0.80 7.33
CA LEU A 184 -11.42 0.41 7.37
C LEU A 184 -12.90 0.11 7.19
N TYR A 185 -13.19 -0.93 6.44
CA TYR A 185 -14.52 -1.41 6.14
C TYR A 185 -14.41 -2.89 5.79
N PRO A 186 -15.40 -3.74 6.06
CA PRO A 186 -15.30 -5.15 5.77
C PRO A 186 -14.75 -5.42 4.37
N GLY A 187 -13.60 -6.09 4.28
CA GLY A 187 -12.89 -6.39 3.03
C GLY A 187 -11.96 -5.29 2.51
N LEU A 188 -11.94 -4.09 3.09
CA LEU A 188 -10.98 -3.05 2.73
C LEU A 188 -10.01 -2.74 3.87
N TRP A 189 -8.74 -2.98 3.60
CA TRP A 189 -7.60 -2.73 4.50
C TRP A 189 -6.81 -1.52 4.06
N THR A 190 -6.07 -0.89 4.98
CA THR A 190 -5.18 0.24 4.66
C THR A 190 -3.79 0.05 5.23
N THR A 191 -2.76 0.52 4.50
CA THR A 191 -1.35 0.44 4.87
C THR A 191 -0.55 1.63 4.32
N GLY A 192 0.60 1.91 4.91
CA GLY A 192 1.45 3.03 4.49
C GLY A 192 0.79 4.38 4.76
N MET A 193 1.11 5.38 3.96
CA MET A 193 0.57 6.74 4.14
C MET A 193 -0.96 6.82 3.99
N SER A 194 -1.60 5.84 3.34
CA SER A 194 -3.07 5.75 3.31
C SER A 194 -3.67 5.63 4.71
N VAL A 195 -2.94 5.04 5.67
CA VAL A 195 -3.34 5.00 7.08
C VAL A 195 -3.45 6.42 7.63
N CYS A 196 -2.38 7.22 7.49
CA CYS A 196 -2.36 8.60 8.00
C CYS A 196 -3.47 9.44 7.35
N ALA A 197 -3.64 9.33 6.05
CA ALA A 197 -4.66 10.07 5.31
C ALA A 197 -6.10 9.66 5.69
N ALA A 198 -6.33 8.37 5.95
CA ALA A 198 -7.66 7.85 6.27
C ALA A 198 -8.08 8.09 7.72
N VAL A 199 -7.14 8.04 8.69
CA VAL A 199 -7.46 8.08 10.12
C VAL A 199 -6.84 9.24 10.90
N GLY A 200 -6.16 10.18 10.20
CA GLY A 200 -5.73 11.45 10.81
C GLY A 200 -4.34 11.41 11.43
N GLY A 201 -3.44 10.54 10.96
CA GLY A 201 -2.08 10.46 11.46
C GLY A 201 -1.15 11.55 10.94
N PRO A 202 0.00 11.80 11.60
CA PRO A 202 0.97 12.79 11.16
C PRO A 202 1.69 12.35 9.88
N ARG A 203 2.19 13.34 9.11
CA ARG A 203 3.04 13.06 7.95
C ARG A 203 4.44 12.62 8.41
N MET A 204 5.00 11.64 7.71
CA MET A 204 6.29 11.06 8.06
C MET A 204 7.50 11.77 7.41
N GLY A 205 7.32 12.44 6.26
CA GLY A 205 8.45 12.93 5.47
C GLY A 205 9.22 11.80 4.77
N PRO A 206 10.50 12.03 4.39
CA PRO A 206 11.27 11.10 3.56
C PRO A 206 11.92 9.97 4.36
N ILE A 207 11.17 9.32 5.22
CA ILE A 207 11.56 8.16 6.01
C ILE A 207 10.68 6.99 5.62
N PHE A 208 11.24 5.78 5.51
CA PHE A 208 10.53 4.67 4.87
C PHE A 208 10.36 3.42 5.75
N GLY A 209 11.00 3.37 6.93
CA GLY A 209 10.94 2.20 7.82
C GLY A 209 9.52 1.83 8.22
N GLY A 210 8.74 2.78 8.73
CA GLY A 210 7.36 2.54 9.12
C GLY A 210 6.46 2.13 7.95
N MET A 211 6.73 2.63 6.74
CA MET A 211 5.99 2.19 5.55
C MET A 211 6.28 0.72 5.21
N LEU A 212 7.53 0.28 5.33
CA LEU A 212 7.90 -1.13 5.12
C LEU A 212 7.24 -2.02 6.18
N LEU A 213 7.41 -1.67 7.46
CA LEU A 213 6.84 -2.39 8.59
C LEU A 213 5.31 -2.44 8.56
N SER A 214 4.65 -1.36 8.13
CA SER A 214 3.19 -1.35 7.99
C SER A 214 2.71 -2.31 6.91
N GLY A 215 3.48 -2.46 5.82
CA GLY A 215 3.20 -3.44 4.78
C GLY A 215 3.33 -4.88 5.28
N GLU A 216 4.34 -5.16 6.09
CA GLU A 216 4.54 -6.47 6.72
C GLU A 216 3.43 -6.79 7.72
N LYS A 217 3.09 -5.83 8.59
CA LYS A 217 1.98 -5.97 9.55
C LYS A 217 0.63 -6.18 8.85
N LEU A 218 0.40 -5.45 7.76
CA LEU A 218 -0.82 -5.66 6.96
C LEU A 218 -0.90 -7.09 6.44
N ALA A 219 0.19 -7.59 5.86
CA ALA A 219 0.21 -8.94 5.31
C ALA A 219 -0.16 -9.99 6.37
N ALA A 220 0.40 -9.91 7.57
CA ALA A 220 0.05 -10.79 8.68
C ALA A 220 -1.44 -10.72 9.02
N ARG A 221 -1.98 -9.51 9.21
CA ARG A 221 -3.40 -9.32 9.56
C ARG A 221 -4.36 -9.80 8.47
N VAL A 222 -4.02 -9.58 7.20
CA VAL A 222 -4.84 -10.08 6.08
C VAL A 222 -4.80 -11.60 6.00
N GLN A 223 -3.65 -12.24 6.27
CA GLN A 223 -3.55 -13.70 6.34
C GLN A 223 -4.47 -14.28 7.40
N ASP A 224 -4.42 -13.73 8.62
CA ASP A 224 -5.27 -14.15 9.73
C ASP A 224 -6.76 -14.03 9.36
N ALA A 225 -7.17 -12.88 8.85
CA ALA A 225 -8.55 -12.64 8.44
C ALA A 225 -9.02 -13.57 7.29
N LEU A 226 -8.12 -13.92 6.35
CA LEU A 226 -8.44 -14.84 5.27
C LEU A 226 -8.52 -16.29 5.72
N ALA A 227 -7.78 -16.66 6.77
CA ALA A 227 -7.85 -18.00 7.37
C ALA A 227 -9.16 -18.21 8.15
N GLU A 228 -9.65 -17.18 8.84
CA GLU A 228 -10.89 -17.22 9.62
C GLU A 228 -12.16 -17.16 8.74
N ALA A 229 -12.06 -16.53 7.55
CA ALA A 229 -13.22 -16.36 6.69
C ALA A 229 -13.61 -17.67 5.97
N PRO A 230 -14.89 -18.10 6.00
CA PRO A 230 -15.34 -19.29 5.29
C PRO A 230 -15.03 -19.19 3.79
N ALA A 231 -14.70 -20.34 3.17
CA ALA A 231 -14.44 -20.41 1.74
C ALA A 231 -15.68 -19.90 0.98
N VAL A 232 -15.52 -18.84 0.20
CA VAL A 232 -16.59 -18.38 -0.69
C VAL A 232 -16.79 -19.49 -1.74
N LYS A 233 -17.93 -20.16 -1.71
CA LYS A 233 -18.32 -21.05 -2.81
C LYS A 233 -18.38 -20.23 -4.09
N ALA A 234 -17.65 -20.65 -5.09
CA ALA A 234 -17.60 -20.04 -6.42
C ALA A 234 -18.98 -20.04 -7.09
#